data_c405d5fc42b5396ca9945ff8b0ad37b2
#
_entry.id   c405d5fc42b5396ca9945ff8b0ad37b2
#
_cell.length_a   1.000
_cell.length_b   1.000
_cell.length_c   1.000
_cell.angle_alpha   90.00
_cell.angle_beta   90.00
_cell.angle_gamma   90.00
#
_symmetry.space_group_name_H-M   'P 1'
#
loop_
_entity.id
_entity.type
_entity.pdbx_description
1 polymer ?
#
loop_
_entity_poly.entity_id
_entity_poly.type
_entity_poly.pdbx_seq_one_letter_code
_entity_poly.pdbx_strand_id
1 'polypeptide(L)'
;MLREFVNITTASRKVISNKPTEVHIANLKLLIDNVIQPIRDKIGPIRVTSGYRSPALNRAIGGSSRSQHSRGMAADIQFVRDNEMDNKVIFDTILEMELDFDQMINEFDYKWIHISYNQKKNRKQVLEAYKDGNNKTKYREVQTNFKGL
;
A
#
# COMPACT_ATOMS: atom_id res chain seq x y z
N MET A 1 1.57 -1.68 -16.13
CA MET A 1 1.25 -1.82 -14.68
C MET A 1 2.46 -1.61 -13.78
N LEU A 2 3.58 -2.33 -13.99
CA LEU A 2 4.77 -2.17 -13.14
C LEU A 2 5.29 -0.73 -13.08
N ARG A 3 5.25 -0.01 -14.20
CA ARG A 3 5.72 1.37 -14.32
C ARG A 3 5.07 2.32 -13.29
N GLU A 4 3.78 2.17 -12.99
CA GLU A 4 3.08 3.02 -12.03
C GLU A 4 3.57 2.81 -10.59
N PHE A 5 4.19 1.65 -10.30
CA PHE A 5 4.71 1.30 -8.99
C PHE A 5 6.12 1.83 -8.73
N VAL A 6 6.81 2.32 -9.73
CA VAL A 6 8.17 2.86 -9.61
C VAL A 6 8.27 4.34 -9.95
N ASN A 7 7.23 4.92 -10.51
CA ASN A 7 7.18 6.33 -10.90
C ASN A 7 6.56 7.16 -9.78
N ILE A 8 7.35 8.06 -9.19
CA ILE A 8 6.92 8.90 -8.07
C ILE A 8 7.39 10.33 -8.27
N THR A 9 6.51 11.28 -8.00
CA THR A 9 6.73 12.72 -8.22
C THR A 9 7.96 13.25 -7.49
N THR A 10 8.18 12.80 -6.24
CA THR A 10 9.35 13.25 -5.43
C THR A 10 10.66 12.86 -6.08
N ALA A 11 10.75 11.65 -6.65
CA ALA A 11 11.93 11.20 -7.38
C ALA A 11 12.22 12.13 -8.57
N SER A 12 11.20 12.46 -9.35
CA SER A 12 11.32 13.35 -10.51
C SER A 12 11.75 14.76 -10.09
N ARG A 13 11.14 15.32 -9.05
CA ARG A 13 11.42 16.70 -8.60
C ARG A 13 12.82 16.86 -8.01
N LYS A 14 13.31 15.86 -7.27
CA LYS A 14 14.60 15.92 -6.57
C LYS A 14 15.72 15.23 -7.34
N VAL A 15 15.44 14.68 -8.51
CA VAL A 15 16.41 13.92 -9.34
C VAL A 15 17.02 12.77 -8.52
N ILE A 16 16.21 12.12 -7.68
CA ILE A 16 16.64 10.96 -6.88
C ILE A 16 16.31 9.69 -7.66
N SER A 17 17.29 8.81 -7.83
CA SER A 17 17.08 7.52 -8.50
C SER A 17 16.08 6.66 -7.73
N ASN A 18 15.10 6.12 -8.44
CA ASN A 18 14.10 5.20 -7.91
C ASN A 18 14.08 3.88 -8.69
N LYS A 19 15.26 3.45 -9.17
CA LYS A 19 15.36 2.22 -9.96
C LYS A 19 15.32 0.99 -9.05
N PRO A 20 14.31 0.09 -9.22
CA PRO A 20 14.23 -1.13 -8.41
C PRO A 20 15.24 -2.17 -8.87
N THR A 21 15.65 -3.05 -7.95
CA THR A 21 16.43 -4.25 -8.26
C THR A 21 15.49 -5.34 -8.77
N GLU A 22 16.06 -6.46 -9.25
CA GLU A 22 15.29 -7.63 -9.67
C GLU A 22 14.47 -8.21 -8.52
N VAL A 23 15.01 -8.20 -7.30
CA VAL A 23 14.28 -8.67 -6.09
C VAL A 23 13.08 -7.76 -5.82
N HIS A 24 13.26 -6.45 -5.91
CA HIS A 24 12.16 -5.50 -5.73
C HIS A 24 11.06 -5.70 -6.79
N ILE A 25 11.43 -5.91 -8.02
CA ILE A 25 10.48 -6.18 -9.12
C ILE A 25 9.71 -7.48 -8.86
N ALA A 26 10.40 -8.53 -8.42
CA ALA A 26 9.76 -9.80 -8.09
C ALA A 26 8.72 -9.63 -6.95
N ASN A 27 9.08 -8.87 -5.91
CA ASN A 27 8.16 -8.57 -4.81
C ASN A 27 6.95 -7.76 -5.29
N LEU A 28 7.14 -6.75 -6.14
CA LEU A 28 6.06 -5.96 -6.72
C LEU A 28 5.10 -6.84 -7.53
N LYS A 29 5.64 -7.77 -8.32
CA LYS A 29 4.81 -8.70 -9.10
C LYS A 29 3.95 -9.57 -8.20
N LEU A 30 4.49 -10.06 -7.08
CA LEU A 30 3.72 -10.84 -6.11
C LEU A 30 2.59 -10.02 -5.49
N LEU A 31 2.86 -8.77 -5.12
CA LEU A 31 1.84 -7.85 -4.61
C LEU A 31 0.75 -7.61 -5.66
N ILE A 32 1.13 -7.37 -6.90
CA ILE A 32 0.20 -7.16 -8.01
C ILE A 32 -0.67 -8.40 -8.22
N ASP A 33 -0.06 -9.57 -8.35
CA ASP A 33 -0.78 -10.79 -8.69
C ASP A 33 -1.71 -11.26 -7.57
N ASN A 34 -1.30 -11.10 -6.32
CA ASN A 34 -2.04 -11.64 -5.17
C ASN A 34 -3.02 -10.66 -4.56
N VAL A 35 -2.85 -9.36 -4.74
CA VAL A 35 -3.69 -8.34 -4.10
C VAL A 35 -4.26 -7.34 -5.09
N ILE A 36 -3.41 -6.63 -5.82
CA ILE A 36 -3.83 -5.49 -6.64
C ILE A 36 -4.74 -5.94 -7.80
N GLN A 37 -4.32 -6.95 -8.54
CA GLN A 37 -5.10 -7.43 -9.68
C GLN A 37 -6.44 -8.03 -9.25
N PRO A 38 -6.52 -8.89 -8.21
CA PRO A 38 -7.81 -9.34 -7.70
C PRO A 38 -8.77 -8.21 -7.33
N ILE A 39 -8.26 -7.13 -6.71
CA ILE A 39 -9.10 -5.97 -6.38
C ILE A 39 -9.60 -5.30 -7.67
N ARG A 40 -8.70 -5.06 -8.63
CA ARG A 40 -9.05 -4.45 -9.93
C ARG A 40 -10.09 -5.27 -10.68
N ASP A 41 -9.98 -6.58 -10.63
CA ASP A 41 -10.95 -7.49 -11.28
C ASP A 41 -12.33 -7.38 -10.61
N LYS A 42 -12.38 -7.11 -9.33
CA LYS A 42 -13.63 -7.03 -8.56
C LYS A 42 -14.32 -5.67 -8.65
N ILE A 43 -13.59 -4.57 -8.50
CA ILE A 43 -14.18 -3.24 -8.39
C ILE A 43 -13.82 -2.29 -9.53
N GLY A 44 -12.86 -2.65 -10.38
CA GLY A 44 -12.40 -1.82 -11.47
C GLY A 44 -11.07 -1.12 -11.18
N PRO A 45 -10.69 -0.14 -12.00
CA PRO A 45 -9.39 0.49 -11.91
C PRO A 45 -9.13 1.15 -10.55
N ILE A 46 -7.95 0.93 -10.01
CA ILE A 46 -7.47 1.62 -8.81
C ILE A 46 -6.21 2.40 -9.16
N ARG A 47 -6.00 3.50 -8.45
CA ARG A 47 -4.83 4.37 -8.61
C ARG A 47 -3.75 3.96 -7.62
N VAL A 48 -2.50 3.87 -8.10
CA VAL A 48 -1.33 3.66 -7.24
C VAL A 48 -0.67 5.02 -7.05
N THR A 49 -0.66 5.52 -5.81
CA THR A 49 -0.05 6.81 -5.49
C THR A 49 1.40 6.66 -5.04
N SER A 50 1.77 5.50 -4.51
CA SER A 50 3.14 5.17 -4.13
C SER A 50 3.33 3.66 -4.19
N GLY A 51 4.42 3.21 -4.80
CA GLY A 51 4.82 1.80 -4.83
C GLY A 51 6.22 1.64 -4.29
N TYR A 52 7.16 1.21 -5.12
CA TYR A 52 8.55 1.11 -4.72
C TYR A 52 9.15 2.49 -4.45
N ARG A 53 9.87 2.61 -3.35
CA ARG A 53 10.69 3.78 -3.00
C ARG A 53 12.09 3.31 -2.66
N SER A 54 13.10 3.79 -3.41
CA SER A 54 14.49 3.52 -3.06
C SER A 54 14.78 4.00 -1.63
N PRO A 55 15.78 3.42 -0.93
CA PRO A 55 16.14 3.90 0.40
C PRO A 55 16.44 5.39 0.45
N ALA A 56 17.14 5.92 -0.58
CA ALA A 56 17.44 7.36 -0.66
C ALA A 56 16.17 8.20 -0.81
N LEU A 57 15.26 7.81 -1.69
CA LEU A 57 13.99 8.49 -1.88
C LEU A 57 13.13 8.41 -0.62
N ASN A 58 13.08 7.25 0.01
CA ASN A 58 12.33 7.05 1.25
C ASN A 58 12.82 7.97 2.36
N ARG A 59 14.14 8.12 2.51
CA ARG A 59 14.72 9.08 3.47
C ARG A 59 14.35 10.51 3.14
N ALA A 60 14.38 10.87 1.86
CA ALA A 60 14.08 12.24 1.41
C ALA A 60 12.65 12.68 1.73
N ILE A 61 11.70 11.74 1.79
CA ILE A 61 10.29 12.03 2.14
C ILE A 61 9.96 11.74 3.61
N GLY A 62 10.96 11.40 4.43
CA GLY A 62 10.77 11.14 5.86
C GLY A 62 10.19 9.78 6.18
N GLY A 63 10.30 8.81 5.29
CA GLY A 63 9.81 7.45 5.51
C GLY A 63 10.67 6.64 6.49
N SER A 64 10.07 5.62 7.07
CA SER A 64 10.77 4.69 7.97
C SER A 64 11.86 3.92 7.22
N SER A 65 13.03 3.72 7.85
CA SER A 65 14.11 2.88 7.31
C SER A 65 13.68 1.41 7.14
N ARG A 66 12.60 0.99 7.79
CA ARG A 66 12.04 -0.37 7.69
C ARG A 66 10.85 -0.44 6.75
N SER A 67 10.61 0.59 5.94
CA SER A 67 9.46 0.64 5.04
C SER A 67 9.44 -0.52 4.07
N GLN A 68 8.29 -1.18 3.96
CA GLN A 68 8.06 -2.23 2.96
C GLN A 68 8.05 -1.67 1.53
N HIS A 69 7.77 -0.37 1.35
CA HIS A 69 7.91 0.30 0.05
C HIS A 69 9.33 0.20 -0.51
N SER A 70 10.34 0.24 0.37
CA SER A 70 11.75 0.14 -0.05
C SER A 70 12.17 -1.28 -0.42
N ARG A 71 11.31 -2.26 -0.19
CA ARG A 71 11.53 -3.66 -0.57
C ARG A 71 10.67 -4.09 -1.76
N GLY A 72 9.85 -3.18 -2.29
CA GLY A 72 8.88 -3.52 -3.34
C GLY A 72 7.71 -4.35 -2.83
N MET A 73 7.43 -4.32 -1.54
CA MET A 73 6.42 -5.17 -0.90
C MET A 73 5.13 -4.41 -0.58
N ALA A 74 5.07 -3.12 -0.82
CA ALA A 74 3.92 -2.29 -0.44
C ALA A 74 3.53 -1.30 -1.52
N ALA A 75 2.25 -0.92 -1.50
CA ALA A 75 1.71 0.16 -2.32
C ALA A 75 0.67 0.94 -1.52
N ASP A 76 0.59 2.24 -1.83
CA ASP A 76 -0.50 3.09 -1.37
C ASP A 76 -1.46 3.26 -2.55
N ILE A 77 -2.72 2.97 -2.33
CA ILE A 77 -3.72 2.87 -3.39
C ILE A 77 -4.98 3.67 -3.06
N GLN A 78 -5.66 4.11 -4.12
CA GLN A 78 -6.90 4.86 -4.04
C GLN A 78 -7.90 4.36 -5.09
N PHE A 79 -9.18 4.51 -4.78
CA PHE A 79 -10.26 4.20 -5.70
C PHE A 79 -11.16 5.42 -5.85
N VAL A 80 -11.46 5.78 -7.09
CA VAL A 80 -12.35 6.89 -7.43
C VAL A 80 -13.55 6.33 -8.19
N ARG A 81 -14.75 6.61 -7.70
CA ARG A 81 -15.99 6.23 -8.34
C ARG A 81 -16.90 7.45 -8.44
N ASP A 82 -17.45 7.69 -9.64
CA ASP A 82 -18.32 8.84 -9.90
C ASP A 82 -17.69 10.18 -9.49
N ASN A 83 -16.40 10.34 -9.79
CA ASN A 83 -15.57 11.51 -9.46
C ASN A 83 -15.36 11.74 -7.96
N GLU A 84 -15.70 10.76 -7.11
CA GLU A 84 -15.50 10.84 -5.67
C GLU A 84 -14.54 9.75 -5.19
N MET A 85 -13.69 10.12 -4.21
CA MET A 85 -12.81 9.18 -3.56
C MET A 85 -13.62 8.21 -2.70
N ASP A 86 -13.43 6.91 -2.90
CA ASP A 86 -14.17 5.86 -2.19
C ASP A 86 -13.22 4.73 -1.73
N ASN A 87 -12.23 5.10 -0.94
CA ASN A 87 -11.18 4.17 -0.54
C ASN A 87 -11.65 3.10 0.45
N LYS A 88 -12.77 3.34 1.15
CA LYS A 88 -13.36 2.32 2.01
C LYS A 88 -13.76 1.08 1.23
N VAL A 89 -14.13 1.23 -0.03
CA VAL A 89 -14.46 0.10 -0.92
C VAL A 89 -13.26 -0.83 -1.10
N ILE A 90 -12.04 -0.27 -1.23
CA ILE A 90 -10.82 -1.10 -1.31
C ILE A 90 -10.67 -1.92 -0.02
N PHE A 91 -10.75 -1.25 1.11
CA PHE A 91 -10.58 -1.85 2.43
C PHE A 91 -11.57 -3.01 2.63
N ASP A 92 -12.85 -2.73 2.41
CA ASP A 92 -13.91 -3.72 2.56
C ASP A 92 -13.75 -4.88 1.57
N THR A 93 -13.36 -4.60 0.33
CA THR A 93 -13.16 -5.64 -0.71
C THR A 93 -12.05 -6.61 -0.33
N ILE A 94 -10.92 -6.11 0.18
CA ILE A 94 -9.81 -6.96 0.62
C ILE A 94 -10.28 -7.93 1.71
N LEU A 95 -11.05 -7.43 2.67
CA LEU A 95 -11.58 -8.24 3.77
C LEU A 95 -12.63 -9.25 3.28
N GLU A 96 -13.56 -8.82 2.44
CA GLU A 96 -14.63 -9.69 1.90
C GLU A 96 -14.08 -10.81 1.03
N MET A 97 -13.07 -10.52 0.23
CA MET A 97 -12.41 -11.52 -0.63
C MET A 97 -11.47 -12.43 0.15
N GLU A 98 -11.22 -12.14 1.42
CA GLU A 98 -10.28 -12.88 2.26
C GLU A 98 -8.90 -13.02 1.60
N LEU A 99 -8.42 -11.95 0.95
CA LEU A 99 -7.11 -11.95 0.28
C LEU A 99 -5.98 -12.12 1.29
N ASP A 100 -4.92 -12.79 0.86
CA ASP A 100 -3.69 -12.80 1.63
C ASP A 100 -2.98 -11.46 1.49
N PHE A 101 -2.56 -10.89 2.62
CA PHE A 101 -1.75 -9.67 2.68
C PHE A 101 -0.97 -9.65 3.98
N ASP A 102 0.12 -8.89 4.01
CA ASP A 102 0.90 -8.76 5.22
C ASP A 102 0.33 -7.69 6.15
N GLN A 103 0.18 -6.47 5.64
CA GLN A 103 -0.34 -5.36 6.42
C GLN A 103 -1.25 -4.49 5.54
N MET A 104 -2.39 -4.12 6.10
CA MET A 104 -3.30 -3.16 5.48
C MET A 104 -3.55 -2.03 6.46
N ILE A 105 -3.38 -0.79 6.00
CA ILE A 105 -3.57 0.38 6.85
C ILE A 105 -4.58 1.31 6.21
N ASN A 106 -5.63 1.62 6.98
CA ASN A 106 -6.52 2.74 6.70
C ASN A 106 -5.79 4.01 7.13
N GLU A 107 -5.31 4.79 6.16
CA GLU A 107 -4.50 5.97 6.42
C GLU A 107 -5.40 7.19 6.54
N PHE A 108 -5.50 7.73 7.76
CA PHE A 108 -6.17 9.00 8.09
C PHE A 108 -7.61 9.09 7.56
N ASP A 109 -8.47 8.21 8.07
CA ASP A 109 -9.88 8.17 7.69
C ASP A 109 -10.08 7.97 6.17
N TYR A 110 -9.47 6.89 5.67
CA TYR A 110 -9.58 6.45 4.27
C TYR A 110 -9.07 7.45 3.23
N LYS A 111 -8.06 8.26 3.56
CA LYS A 111 -7.42 9.13 2.55
C LYS A 111 -6.67 8.31 1.51
N TRP A 112 -6.08 7.19 1.92
CA TRP A 112 -5.57 6.14 1.05
C TRP A 112 -5.47 4.84 1.84
N ILE A 113 -5.27 3.75 1.13
CA ILE A 113 -5.04 2.44 1.74
C ILE A 113 -3.60 2.02 1.46
N HIS A 114 -2.86 1.74 2.51
CA HIS A 114 -1.57 1.08 2.42
C HIS A 114 -1.81 -0.42 2.42
N ILE A 115 -1.20 -1.16 1.49
CA ILE A 115 -1.31 -2.61 1.41
C ILE A 115 0.04 -3.23 1.09
N SER A 116 0.39 -4.31 1.78
CA SER A 116 1.64 -5.03 1.54
C SER A 116 1.42 -6.51 1.40
N TYR A 117 2.38 -7.17 0.76
CA TYR A 117 2.39 -8.61 0.58
C TYR A 117 3.81 -9.12 0.84
N ASN A 118 3.93 -10.18 1.65
CA ASN A 118 5.20 -10.79 1.98
C ASN A 118 5.20 -12.23 1.46
N GLN A 119 6.15 -12.56 0.60
CA GLN A 119 6.29 -13.89 0.02
C GLN A 119 6.43 -14.99 1.09
N LYS A 120 7.08 -14.68 2.20
CA LYS A 120 7.38 -15.67 3.25
C LYS A 120 6.22 -15.89 4.20
N LYS A 121 5.60 -14.81 4.68
CA LYS A 121 4.52 -14.88 5.66
C LYS A 121 3.71 -13.59 5.66
N ASN A 122 2.41 -13.74 5.51
CA ASN A 122 1.45 -12.63 5.57
C ASN A 122 0.74 -12.64 6.92
N ARG A 123 0.93 -11.57 7.69
CA ARG A 123 0.35 -11.44 9.05
C ARG A 123 -1.15 -11.16 9.04
N LYS A 124 -1.69 -10.67 7.92
CA LYS A 124 -3.06 -10.15 7.83
C LYS A 124 -3.35 -9.09 8.91
N GLN A 125 -2.35 -8.26 9.21
CA GLN A 125 -2.47 -7.21 10.19
C GLN A 125 -3.23 -6.02 9.61
N VAL A 126 -4.27 -5.59 10.30
CA VAL A 126 -5.09 -4.44 9.90
C VAL A 126 -4.92 -3.32 10.89
N LEU A 127 -4.48 -2.16 10.41
CA LEU A 127 -4.22 -0.98 11.23
C LEU A 127 -5.02 0.21 10.73
N GLU A 128 -5.16 1.19 11.61
CA GLU A 128 -5.68 2.51 11.32
C GLU A 128 -4.64 3.53 11.76
N ALA A 129 -4.23 4.40 10.85
CA ALA A 129 -3.34 5.51 11.15
C ALA A 129 -4.15 6.76 11.47
N TYR A 130 -3.76 7.47 12.51
CA TYR A 130 -4.42 8.71 12.94
C TYR A 130 -3.41 9.70 13.49
N LYS A 131 -3.82 10.96 13.60
CA LYS A 131 -3.01 11.99 14.26
C LYS A 131 -3.44 12.14 15.71
N ASP A 132 -2.47 12.17 16.64
CA ASP A 132 -2.74 12.43 18.05
C ASP A 132 -2.89 13.94 18.32
N GLY A 133 -3.09 14.32 19.59
CA GLY A 133 -3.24 15.70 20.00
C GLY A 133 -2.01 16.58 19.70
N ASN A 134 -0.84 16.00 19.48
CA ASN A 134 0.40 16.67 19.11
C ASN A 134 0.72 16.58 17.62
N ASN A 135 -0.27 16.19 16.80
CA ASN A 135 -0.13 16.01 15.35
C ASN A 135 0.91 14.95 14.96
N LYS A 136 1.16 13.99 15.83
CA LYS A 136 2.03 12.84 15.54
C LYS A 136 1.21 11.69 15.01
N THR A 137 1.75 10.97 14.02
CA THR A 137 1.10 9.79 13.47
C THR A 137 1.19 8.63 14.46
N LYS A 138 0.05 8.05 14.78
CA LYS A 138 -0.09 6.87 15.61
C LYS A 138 -0.86 5.79 14.84
N TYR A 139 -0.69 4.56 15.25
CA TYR A 139 -1.36 3.39 14.66
C TYR A 139 -2.07 2.61 15.74
N ARG A 140 -3.24 2.09 15.40
CA ARG A 140 -3.98 1.17 16.26
C ARG A 140 -4.51 0.00 15.45
N GLU A 141 -4.60 -1.17 16.08
CA GLU A 141 -5.14 -2.35 15.43
C GLU A 141 -6.66 -2.23 15.27
N VAL A 142 -7.14 -2.68 14.11
CA VAL A 142 -8.57 -2.75 13.79
C VAL A 142 -9.00 -4.19 13.93
N GLN A 143 -10.04 -4.44 14.74
CA GLN A 143 -10.63 -5.77 14.87
C GLN A 143 -11.38 -6.11 13.59
N THR A 144 -11.08 -7.26 13.04
CA THR A 144 -11.72 -7.75 11.82
C THR A 144 -12.29 -9.14 12.06
N ASN A 145 -13.43 -9.42 11.43
CA ASN A 145 -14.07 -10.72 11.50
C ASN A 145 -13.67 -11.56 10.28
N PHE A 146 -12.44 -12.03 10.27
CA PHE A 146 -12.03 -13.02 9.28
C PHE A 146 -12.69 -14.36 9.61
N LYS A 147 -13.28 -15.00 8.61
CA LYS A 147 -13.76 -16.38 8.76
C LYS A 147 -12.59 -17.29 9.04
N GLY A 148 -12.72 -18.13 10.05
CA GLY A 148 -11.67 -19.05 10.43
C GLY A 148 -10.60 -18.51 11.37
N LEU A 149 -10.78 -17.30 11.88
CA LEU A 149 -9.97 -16.76 12.95
C LEU A 149 -10.66 -16.89 14.31
#